data_dfef17246064db120aeebbde65567692
#
_entry.id   dfef17246064db120aeebbde65567692
#
_cell.length_a   1.000
_cell.length_b   1.000
_cell.length_c   1.000
_cell.angle_alpha   90.00
_cell.angle_beta   90.00
_cell.angle_gamma   90.00
#
_symmetry.space_group_name_H-M   'P 1'
#
loop_
_entity.id
_entity.type
_entity.pdbx_description
1 polymer ?
#
loop_
_entity_poly.entity_id
_entity_poly.type
_entity_poly.pdbx_seq_one_letter_code
_entity_poly.pdbx_strand_id
1 'polypeptide(L)'
;MLEIPCLGQLDSMPPVVLNHAIIRGIERREIFRNNKDKDNFLDRLEALLPETQTTCYAWAFLSNHAHFLFRTGGSPLSTLMRRLLTGYAVSFNRRHKRHGPLFQNRYKSIICQEDAYLKELVRYIHLNPLRAKIVSDISELNRYSYCGHSVLMGRKNRAWQDSVYILSLCGKSIGEARNRYLRYVESGLEQGRRPELVGGGLIRSLGGWRAVKNARRGRERMKGDHRILGDSAFVMEVLTETGEKFDRFYELKSKGYDLDTVEQKVCALFGVEPDEIYSKSRQKTRAEARGLFCYWAVMELGYSLADLARLFGMTGQGVGYAVRRGERIAKEFSYGLTD
;
A
#
# COMPACT_ATOMS: atom_id res chain seq x y z
N MET A 1 -5.36 16.76 22.23
CA MET A 1 -5.45 15.36 21.74
C MET A 1 -5.32 15.45 20.24
N LEU A 2 -4.12 15.19 19.68
CA LEU A 2 -3.92 15.21 18.23
C LEU A 2 -4.64 13.99 17.66
N GLU A 3 -5.67 14.22 16.88
CA GLU A 3 -6.36 13.16 16.15
C GLU A 3 -5.37 12.51 15.19
N ILE A 4 -5.14 11.23 15.41
CA ILE A 4 -4.25 10.42 14.56
C ILE A 4 -4.92 10.24 13.21
N PRO A 5 -4.25 10.55 12.07
CA PRO A 5 -4.85 10.46 10.74
C PRO A 5 -5.46 9.07 10.46
N CYS A 6 -6.63 9.04 9.81
CA CYS A 6 -7.30 7.81 9.41
C CYS A 6 -6.42 6.96 8.46
N LEU A 7 -6.60 5.63 8.47
CA LEU A 7 -5.87 4.66 7.63
C LEU A 7 -5.76 5.06 6.15
N GLY A 8 -6.75 5.77 5.61
CA GLY A 8 -6.75 6.26 4.21
C GLY A 8 -5.75 7.38 3.91
N GLN A 9 -5.15 7.99 4.91
CA GLN A 9 -4.20 9.09 4.75
C GLN A 9 -2.74 8.61 4.67
N LEU A 10 -2.41 7.47 5.29
CA LEU A 10 -1.11 6.83 5.11
C LEU A 10 -0.94 6.19 3.73
N ASP A 11 -2.05 5.83 3.07
CA ASP A 11 -2.03 5.31 1.69
C ASP A 11 -1.71 6.39 0.63
N SER A 12 -1.74 7.68 1.00
CA SER A 12 -1.32 8.81 0.16
C SER A 12 0.16 9.20 0.33
N MET A 13 0.93 8.42 1.08
CA MET A 13 2.36 8.64 1.34
C MET A 13 3.26 8.44 0.10
N PRO A 14 4.55 8.87 0.17
CA PRO A 14 5.45 8.90 -0.99
C PRO A 14 5.39 7.62 -1.82
N PRO A 15 5.60 7.70 -3.14
CA PRO A 15 5.27 6.63 -4.08
C PRO A 15 6.01 5.31 -3.84
N VAL A 16 7.07 5.28 -3.04
CA VAL A 16 7.91 4.09 -2.84
C VAL A 16 7.99 3.70 -1.36
N VAL A 17 7.04 2.91 -0.89
CA VAL A 17 6.97 2.45 0.50
C VAL A 17 6.74 0.96 0.56
N LEU A 18 7.46 0.27 1.47
CA LEU A 18 7.24 -1.15 1.75
C LEU A 18 6.02 -1.31 2.67
N ASN A 19 5.05 -2.09 2.22
CA ASN A 19 3.79 -2.31 2.92
C ASN A 19 3.53 -3.79 3.16
N HIS A 20 3.27 -4.16 4.41
CA HIS A 20 2.69 -5.45 4.74
C HIS A 20 1.16 -5.31 4.73
N ALA A 21 0.52 -5.76 3.66
CA ALA A 21 -0.93 -5.73 3.49
C ALA A 21 -1.57 -7.06 3.90
N ILE A 22 -2.68 -6.99 4.64
CA ILE A 22 -3.41 -8.15 5.13
C ILE A 22 -4.89 -7.97 4.80
N ILE A 23 -5.47 -8.95 4.12
CA ILE A 23 -6.92 -9.04 3.87
C ILE A 23 -7.51 -10.16 4.70
N ARG A 24 -8.74 -10.00 5.17
CA ARG A 24 -9.44 -11.01 5.98
C ARG A 24 -10.92 -11.05 5.63
N GLY A 25 -11.46 -12.26 5.60
CA GLY A 25 -12.89 -12.48 5.42
C GLY A 25 -13.71 -11.96 6.60
N ILE A 26 -14.91 -11.44 6.29
CA ILE A 26 -15.88 -11.01 7.30
C ILE A 26 -16.15 -12.16 8.26
N GLU A 27 -16.24 -11.88 9.57
CA GLU A 27 -16.44 -12.90 10.61
C GLU A 27 -15.45 -14.07 10.54
N ARG A 28 -14.26 -13.84 9.98
CA ARG A 28 -13.22 -14.85 9.72
C ARG A 28 -13.67 -15.96 8.77
N ARG A 29 -14.72 -15.74 7.97
CA ARG A 29 -15.17 -16.69 6.95
C ARG A 29 -14.15 -16.82 5.84
N GLU A 30 -14.22 -17.94 5.13
CA GLU A 30 -13.33 -18.22 4.01
C GLU A 30 -13.50 -17.23 2.88
N ILE A 31 -12.37 -16.71 2.39
CA ILE A 31 -12.26 -15.91 1.19
C ILE A 31 -11.76 -16.75 0.00
N PHE A 32 -11.28 -17.94 0.26
CA PHE A 32 -10.86 -18.94 -0.73
C PHE A 32 -11.45 -20.31 -0.34
N ARG A 33 -12.52 -20.73 -1.01
CA ARG A 33 -13.16 -22.03 -0.77
C ARG A 33 -12.52 -23.17 -1.56
N ASN A 34 -11.90 -22.83 -2.70
CA ASN A 34 -11.26 -23.81 -3.59
C ASN A 34 -10.11 -23.15 -4.37
N ASN A 35 -9.43 -23.95 -5.20
CA ASN A 35 -8.32 -23.49 -6.00
C ASN A 35 -8.73 -22.47 -7.07
N LYS A 36 -9.95 -22.61 -7.66
CA LYS A 36 -10.45 -21.64 -8.63
C LYS A 36 -10.59 -20.22 -8.06
N ASP A 37 -10.89 -20.11 -6.77
CA ASP A 37 -10.93 -18.82 -6.08
C ASP A 37 -9.53 -18.23 -5.96
N LYS A 38 -8.57 -19.06 -5.54
CA LYS A 38 -7.17 -18.63 -5.39
C LYS A 38 -6.55 -18.26 -6.74
N ASP A 39 -6.81 -19.03 -7.78
CA ASP A 39 -6.32 -18.75 -9.13
C ASP A 39 -6.90 -17.44 -9.67
N ASN A 40 -8.21 -17.22 -9.54
CA ASN A 40 -8.84 -15.94 -9.92
C ASN A 40 -8.25 -14.74 -9.18
N PHE A 41 -7.85 -14.92 -7.92
CA PHE A 41 -7.18 -13.85 -7.18
C PHE A 41 -5.76 -13.59 -7.72
N LEU A 42 -5.01 -14.64 -8.03
CA LEU A 42 -3.67 -14.55 -8.62
C LEU A 42 -3.69 -13.89 -10.01
N ASP A 43 -4.64 -14.26 -10.86
CA ASP A 43 -4.81 -13.67 -12.20
C ASP A 43 -5.05 -12.15 -12.11
N ARG A 44 -5.82 -11.71 -11.12
CA ARG A 44 -6.04 -10.29 -10.86
C ARG A 44 -4.80 -9.57 -10.36
N LEU A 45 -4.02 -10.21 -9.50
CA LEU A 45 -2.73 -9.67 -9.05
C LEU A 45 -1.78 -9.49 -10.23
N GLU A 46 -1.65 -10.51 -11.07
CA GLU A 46 -0.80 -10.50 -12.25
C GLU A 46 -1.14 -9.35 -13.20
N ALA A 47 -2.43 -9.08 -13.40
CA ALA A 47 -2.89 -7.97 -14.22
C ALA A 47 -2.66 -6.59 -13.57
N LEU A 48 -2.88 -6.47 -12.26
CA LEU A 48 -2.91 -5.17 -11.58
C LEU A 48 -1.54 -4.66 -11.13
N LEU A 49 -0.61 -5.56 -10.80
CA LEU A 49 0.71 -5.18 -10.30
C LEU A 49 1.51 -4.33 -11.31
N PRO A 50 1.60 -4.71 -12.60
CA PRO A 50 2.27 -3.88 -13.60
C PRO A 50 1.57 -2.54 -13.81
N GLU A 51 0.23 -2.53 -13.87
CA GLU A 51 -0.55 -1.31 -14.09
C GLU A 51 -0.38 -0.27 -12.97
N THR A 52 -0.18 -0.73 -11.73
CA THR A 52 0.04 0.13 -10.57
C THR A 52 1.53 0.36 -10.26
N GLN A 53 2.41 -0.26 -11.02
CA GLN A 53 3.85 -0.28 -10.79
C GLN A 53 4.20 -0.73 -9.36
N THR A 54 3.43 -1.66 -8.83
CA THR A 54 3.63 -2.22 -7.49
C THR A 54 4.43 -3.50 -7.57
N THR A 55 5.54 -3.57 -6.85
CA THR A 55 6.38 -4.78 -6.74
C THR A 55 5.86 -5.67 -5.61
N CYS A 56 5.75 -6.97 -5.86
CA CYS A 56 5.40 -7.96 -4.85
C CYS A 56 6.63 -8.79 -4.47
N TYR A 57 7.02 -8.77 -3.20
CA TYR A 57 8.16 -9.52 -2.68
C TYR A 57 7.77 -10.85 -2.03
N ALA A 58 6.65 -10.85 -1.32
CA ALA A 58 6.14 -12.05 -0.64
C ALA A 58 4.63 -12.06 -0.57
N TRP A 59 4.04 -13.23 -0.58
CA TRP A 59 2.60 -13.43 -0.43
C TRP A 59 2.29 -14.84 0.05
N ALA A 60 1.15 -14.99 0.73
CA ALA A 60 0.64 -16.29 1.15
C ALA A 60 -0.89 -16.24 1.31
N PHE A 61 -1.57 -17.26 0.78
CA PHE A 61 -3.00 -17.45 0.89
C PHE A 61 -3.32 -18.50 1.96
N LEU A 62 -4.23 -18.10 2.84
CA LEU A 62 -4.87 -18.98 3.81
C LEU A 62 -6.38 -19.04 3.47
N SER A 63 -7.15 -19.92 4.07
CA SER A 63 -8.56 -20.05 3.71
C SER A 63 -9.36 -18.75 3.91
N ASN A 64 -9.12 -18.05 5.00
CA ASN A 64 -9.92 -16.89 5.42
C ASN A 64 -9.16 -15.57 5.42
N HIS A 65 -7.89 -15.54 5.04
CA HIS A 65 -7.09 -14.31 4.93
C HIS A 65 -5.89 -14.53 4.00
N ALA A 66 -5.28 -13.41 3.57
CA ALA A 66 -4.03 -13.43 2.82
C ALA A 66 -3.10 -12.31 3.28
N HIS A 67 -1.80 -12.56 3.11
CA HIS A 67 -0.73 -11.63 3.39
C HIS A 67 0.02 -11.29 2.13
N PHE A 68 0.45 -10.04 2.01
CA PHE A 68 1.25 -9.54 0.90
C PHE A 68 2.32 -8.59 1.41
N LEU A 69 3.47 -8.64 0.82
CA LEU A 69 4.53 -7.65 1.01
C LEU A 69 4.74 -6.91 -0.30
N PHE A 70 4.21 -5.70 -0.36
CA PHE A 70 4.23 -4.84 -1.53
C PHE A 70 5.16 -3.66 -1.34
N ARG A 71 5.91 -3.33 -2.38
CA ARG A 71 6.58 -2.04 -2.52
C ARG A 71 5.79 -1.22 -3.54
N THR A 72 5.22 -0.12 -3.09
CA THR A 72 4.47 0.78 -3.97
C THR A 72 5.38 1.48 -4.97
N GLY A 73 4.85 1.84 -6.10
CA GLY A 73 5.55 2.57 -7.16
C GLY A 73 4.74 3.76 -7.63
N GLY A 74 4.29 3.76 -8.88
CA GLY A 74 3.58 4.89 -9.49
C GLY A 74 2.15 5.13 -9.01
N SER A 75 1.59 4.26 -8.15
CA SER A 75 0.24 4.41 -7.61
C SER A 75 0.19 4.07 -6.13
N PRO A 76 -0.66 4.74 -5.33
CA PRO A 76 -0.88 4.38 -3.93
C PRO A 76 -1.39 2.94 -3.79
N LEU A 77 -1.02 2.27 -2.68
CA LEU A 77 -1.49 0.92 -2.36
C LEU A 77 -3.01 0.81 -2.37
N SER A 78 -3.72 1.85 -1.96
CA SER A 78 -5.18 1.91 -1.96
C SER A 78 -5.79 1.72 -3.36
N THR A 79 -5.14 2.18 -4.41
CA THR A 79 -5.59 1.97 -5.80
C THR A 79 -5.52 0.52 -6.21
N LEU A 80 -4.38 -0.15 -5.95
CA LEU A 80 -4.23 -1.60 -6.18
C LEU A 80 -5.27 -2.39 -5.39
N MET A 81 -5.32 -2.16 -4.08
CA MET A 81 -6.17 -2.95 -3.18
C MET A 81 -7.66 -2.76 -3.47
N ARG A 82 -8.12 -1.54 -3.75
CA ARG A 82 -9.51 -1.28 -4.13
C ARG A 82 -9.91 -2.06 -5.38
N ARG A 83 -9.10 -2.01 -6.44
CA ARG A 83 -9.38 -2.72 -7.71
C ARG A 83 -9.38 -4.23 -7.50
N LEU A 84 -8.37 -4.74 -6.81
CA LEU A 84 -8.19 -6.17 -6.52
C LEU A 84 -9.35 -6.73 -5.70
N LEU A 85 -9.63 -6.11 -4.55
CA LEU A 85 -10.63 -6.64 -3.61
C LEU A 85 -12.05 -6.50 -4.13
N THR A 86 -12.40 -5.37 -4.77
CA THR A 86 -13.73 -5.19 -5.36
C THR A 86 -13.96 -6.19 -6.48
N GLY A 87 -13.03 -6.30 -7.42
CA GLY A 87 -13.16 -7.21 -8.55
C GLY A 87 -13.22 -8.67 -8.10
N TYR A 88 -12.42 -9.05 -7.11
CA TYR A 88 -12.45 -10.40 -6.56
C TYR A 88 -13.76 -10.70 -5.80
N ALA A 89 -14.21 -9.79 -4.93
CA ALA A 89 -15.46 -9.97 -4.18
C ALA A 89 -16.68 -10.17 -5.10
N VAL A 90 -16.76 -9.41 -6.19
CA VAL A 90 -17.82 -9.58 -7.19
C VAL A 90 -17.76 -10.98 -7.82
N SER A 91 -16.58 -11.43 -8.24
CA SER A 91 -16.40 -12.76 -8.86
C SER A 91 -16.67 -13.90 -7.88
N PHE A 92 -16.20 -13.78 -6.64
CA PHE A 92 -16.43 -14.74 -5.58
C PHE A 92 -17.92 -14.87 -5.24
N ASN A 93 -18.59 -13.72 -5.00
CA ASN A 93 -20.00 -13.70 -4.66
C ASN A 93 -20.87 -14.30 -5.79
N ARG A 94 -20.56 -13.95 -7.06
CA ARG A 94 -21.23 -14.54 -8.22
C ARG A 94 -21.05 -16.07 -8.30
N ARG A 95 -19.81 -16.55 -8.14
CA ARG A 95 -19.47 -17.99 -8.21
C ARG A 95 -20.15 -18.78 -7.11
N HIS A 96 -20.20 -18.22 -5.91
CA HIS A 96 -20.74 -18.92 -4.73
C HIS A 96 -22.18 -18.54 -4.38
N LYS A 97 -22.89 -17.85 -5.29
CA LYS A 97 -24.29 -17.38 -5.10
C LYS A 97 -24.49 -16.67 -3.76
N ARG A 98 -23.53 -15.80 -3.42
CA ARG A 98 -23.47 -15.12 -2.13
C ARG A 98 -23.76 -13.62 -2.30
N HIS A 99 -24.36 -13.00 -1.28
CA HIS A 99 -24.62 -11.57 -1.20
C HIS A 99 -23.88 -10.94 -0.02
N GLY A 100 -23.67 -9.61 -0.08
CA GLY A 100 -23.05 -8.83 0.98
C GLY A 100 -21.52 -8.82 0.93
N PRO A 101 -20.88 -8.17 1.92
CA PRO A 101 -19.43 -7.98 1.96
C PRO A 101 -18.69 -9.30 2.11
N LEU A 102 -17.57 -9.45 1.40
CA LEU A 102 -16.69 -10.62 1.51
C LEU A 102 -15.60 -10.37 2.58
N PHE A 103 -15.07 -9.17 2.62
CA PHE A 103 -13.97 -8.80 3.51
C PHE A 103 -14.46 -8.07 4.75
N GLN A 104 -13.78 -8.26 5.87
CA GLN A 104 -14.13 -7.66 7.17
C GLN A 104 -14.01 -6.13 7.15
N ASN A 105 -12.97 -5.62 6.47
CA ASN A 105 -12.67 -4.20 6.24
C ASN A 105 -12.09 -4.05 4.84
N ARG A 106 -11.59 -2.85 4.49
CA ARG A 106 -10.86 -2.68 3.23
C ARG A 106 -9.66 -3.62 3.18
N TYR A 107 -8.68 -3.41 4.03
CA TYR A 107 -7.48 -4.21 4.29
C TYR A 107 -6.73 -3.56 5.45
N LYS A 108 -5.81 -4.29 6.06
CA LYS A 108 -4.86 -3.72 7.01
C LYS A 108 -3.54 -3.50 6.31
N SER A 109 -3.00 -2.28 6.36
CA SER A 109 -1.67 -1.96 5.87
C SER A 109 -0.76 -1.55 7.01
N ILE A 110 0.50 -1.97 6.93
CA ILE A 110 1.56 -1.63 7.86
C ILE A 110 2.73 -1.18 7.02
N ILE A 111 3.13 0.09 7.18
CA ILE A 111 4.34 0.63 6.55
C ILE A 111 5.54 0.04 7.27
N CYS A 112 6.49 -0.48 6.51
CA CYS A 112 7.64 -1.21 7.05
C CYS A 112 8.95 -0.56 6.61
N GLN A 113 9.86 -0.41 7.56
CA GLN A 113 11.25 -0.04 7.26
C GLN A 113 11.92 -1.19 6.49
N GLU A 114 12.27 -0.94 5.22
CA GLU A 114 12.68 -1.99 4.29
C GLU A 114 13.95 -2.70 4.76
N ASP A 115 15.02 -1.96 5.00
CA ASP A 115 16.32 -2.53 5.34
C ASP A 115 16.30 -3.44 6.57
N ALA A 116 15.51 -3.04 7.58
CA ALA A 116 15.45 -3.75 8.85
C ALA A 116 14.51 -4.97 8.80
N TYR A 117 13.40 -4.89 8.05
CA TYR A 117 12.30 -5.85 8.21
C TYR A 117 11.98 -6.68 6.97
N LEU A 118 12.52 -6.36 5.79
CA LEU A 118 12.19 -7.05 4.55
C LEU A 118 12.35 -8.57 4.65
N LYS A 119 13.53 -9.07 5.02
CA LYS A 119 13.79 -10.52 5.13
C LYS A 119 12.92 -11.19 6.19
N GLU A 120 12.73 -10.53 7.33
CA GLU A 120 11.88 -11.02 8.41
C GLU A 120 10.41 -11.15 7.96
N LEU A 121 9.90 -10.17 7.25
CA LEU A 121 8.53 -10.18 6.73
C LEU A 121 8.35 -11.22 5.63
N VAL A 122 9.32 -11.39 4.73
CA VAL A 122 9.30 -12.46 3.72
C VAL A 122 9.19 -13.82 4.42
N ARG A 123 10.07 -14.10 5.39
CA ARG A 123 10.03 -15.35 6.16
C ARG A 123 8.71 -15.51 6.92
N TYR A 124 8.27 -14.45 7.60
CA TYR A 124 7.03 -14.47 8.36
C TYR A 124 5.83 -14.82 7.47
N ILE A 125 5.69 -14.14 6.32
CA ILE A 125 4.59 -14.35 5.38
C ILE A 125 4.64 -15.75 4.80
N HIS A 126 5.80 -16.22 4.40
CA HIS A 126 5.96 -17.52 3.78
C HIS A 126 5.76 -18.71 4.75
N LEU A 127 5.95 -18.51 6.05
CA LEU A 127 5.64 -19.54 7.06
C LEU A 127 4.17 -19.60 7.47
N ASN A 128 3.32 -18.65 7.05
CA ASN A 128 1.91 -18.64 7.45
C ASN A 128 1.13 -19.90 7.04
N PRO A 129 1.31 -20.49 5.83
CA PRO A 129 0.62 -21.74 5.49
C PRO A 129 0.96 -22.90 6.43
N LEU A 130 2.21 -23.01 6.86
CA LEU A 130 2.66 -24.03 7.81
C LEU A 130 2.08 -23.76 9.20
N ARG A 131 2.14 -22.52 9.69
CA ARG A 131 1.55 -22.11 10.98
C ARG A 131 0.03 -22.28 11.02
N ALA A 132 -0.64 -22.17 9.88
CA ALA A 132 -2.07 -22.39 9.73
C ALA A 132 -2.42 -23.88 9.46
N LYS A 133 -1.42 -24.77 9.44
CA LYS A 133 -1.57 -26.21 9.17
C LYS A 133 -2.23 -26.51 7.83
N ILE A 134 -2.03 -25.63 6.82
CA ILE A 134 -2.45 -25.86 5.43
C ILE A 134 -1.46 -26.82 4.74
N VAL A 135 -0.22 -26.76 5.15
CA VAL A 135 0.86 -27.68 4.82
C VAL A 135 1.47 -28.21 6.12
N SER A 136 1.96 -29.44 6.08
CA SER A 136 2.45 -30.16 7.28
C SER A 136 3.93 -29.89 7.57
N ASP A 137 4.72 -29.63 6.55
CA ASP A 137 6.17 -29.50 6.64
C ASP A 137 6.74 -28.54 5.55
N ILE A 138 8.05 -28.31 5.62
CA ILE A 138 8.78 -27.48 4.66
C ILE A 138 8.78 -28.08 3.25
N SER A 139 8.77 -29.41 3.11
CA SER A 139 8.73 -30.06 1.81
C SER A 139 7.42 -29.78 1.08
N GLU A 140 6.31 -29.83 1.81
CA GLU A 140 5.01 -29.43 1.27
C GLU A 140 4.96 -27.92 0.99
N LEU A 141 5.49 -27.08 1.88
CA LEU A 141 5.58 -25.63 1.68
C LEU A 141 6.36 -25.28 0.41
N ASN A 142 7.48 -25.97 0.14
CA ASN A 142 8.26 -25.81 -1.09
C ASN A 142 7.44 -26.00 -2.37
N ARG A 143 6.37 -26.81 -2.32
CA ARG A 143 5.51 -27.15 -3.46
C ARG A 143 4.16 -26.44 -3.43
N TYR A 144 3.82 -25.77 -2.32
CA TYR A 144 2.52 -25.11 -2.15
C TYR A 144 2.32 -23.97 -3.11
N SER A 145 1.39 -24.13 -4.05
CA SER A 145 1.18 -23.24 -5.19
C SER A 145 0.66 -21.85 -4.82
N TYR A 146 0.15 -21.67 -3.59
CA TYR A 146 -0.49 -20.44 -3.14
C TYR A 146 0.33 -19.70 -2.07
N CYS A 147 1.65 -19.79 -2.22
CA CYS A 147 2.60 -19.07 -1.39
C CYS A 147 3.84 -18.71 -2.22
N GLY A 148 4.34 -17.48 -2.08
CA GLY A 148 5.54 -16.98 -2.76
C GLY A 148 6.81 -17.77 -2.42
N HIS A 149 6.80 -18.54 -1.35
CA HIS A 149 7.90 -19.43 -1.00
C HIS A 149 8.23 -20.42 -2.14
N SER A 150 7.22 -21.05 -2.72
CA SER A 150 7.41 -22.01 -3.83
C SER A 150 8.02 -21.38 -5.09
N VAL A 151 7.81 -20.06 -5.27
CA VAL A 151 8.42 -19.29 -6.37
C VAL A 151 9.90 -19.04 -6.08
N LEU A 152 10.25 -18.61 -4.87
CA LEU A 152 11.66 -18.44 -4.47
C LEU A 152 12.44 -19.74 -4.56
N MET A 153 11.80 -20.87 -4.19
CA MET A 153 12.41 -22.20 -4.32
C MET A 153 12.47 -22.71 -5.78
N GLY A 154 11.92 -21.97 -6.74
CA GLY A 154 11.91 -22.33 -8.17
C GLY A 154 11.01 -23.51 -8.50
N ARG A 155 10.03 -23.81 -7.64
CA ARG A 155 9.04 -24.89 -7.87
C ARG A 155 7.81 -24.41 -8.61
N LYS A 156 7.53 -23.10 -8.54
CA LYS A 156 6.49 -22.41 -9.29
C LYS A 156 7.08 -21.17 -9.97
N ASN A 157 6.45 -20.76 -11.06
CA ASN A 157 6.79 -19.53 -11.75
C ASN A 157 5.66 -18.51 -11.57
N ARG A 158 6.00 -17.30 -11.10
CA ARG A 158 5.14 -16.13 -11.03
C ARG A 158 6.00 -14.92 -11.36
N ALA A 159 5.98 -14.52 -12.64
CA ALA A 159 6.85 -13.44 -13.15
C ALA A 159 6.63 -12.09 -12.42
N TRP A 160 5.44 -11.90 -11.84
CA TRP A 160 5.10 -10.70 -11.10
C TRP A 160 5.64 -10.64 -9.64
N GLN A 161 6.17 -11.76 -9.11
CA GLN A 161 6.88 -11.74 -7.83
C GLN A 161 8.37 -11.46 -8.08
N ASP A 162 8.90 -10.41 -7.47
CA ASP A 162 10.34 -10.09 -7.54
C ASP A 162 11.17 -11.06 -6.69
N SER A 163 11.34 -12.27 -7.22
CA SER A 163 12.13 -13.30 -6.61
C SER A 163 13.63 -13.03 -6.73
N VAL A 164 14.05 -12.29 -7.76
CA VAL A 164 15.46 -11.99 -8.03
C VAL A 164 16.01 -11.09 -6.92
N TYR A 165 15.30 -10.02 -6.59
CA TYR A 165 15.70 -9.12 -5.51
C TYR A 165 15.81 -9.84 -4.17
N ILE A 166 14.80 -10.62 -3.79
CA ILE A 166 14.82 -11.34 -2.50
C ILE A 166 15.95 -12.38 -2.45
N LEU A 167 16.20 -13.13 -3.52
CA LEU A 167 17.28 -14.10 -3.57
C LEU A 167 18.65 -13.44 -3.58
N SER A 168 18.82 -12.27 -4.21
CA SER A 168 20.09 -11.52 -4.19
C SER A 168 20.54 -11.13 -2.77
N LEU A 169 19.58 -10.95 -1.85
CA LEU A 169 19.87 -10.69 -0.43
C LEU A 169 20.36 -11.95 0.32
N CYS A 170 20.24 -13.13 -0.29
CA CYS A 170 20.59 -14.40 0.34
C CYS A 170 21.91 -14.99 -0.20
N GLY A 171 22.33 -14.69 -1.42
CA GLY A 171 23.54 -15.25 -1.99
C GLY A 171 23.87 -14.72 -3.39
N LYS A 172 25.09 -15.01 -3.86
CA LYS A 172 25.57 -14.52 -5.16
C LYS A 172 25.11 -15.35 -6.36
N SER A 173 24.84 -16.64 -6.16
CA SER A 173 24.29 -17.53 -7.18
C SER A 173 22.90 -18.01 -6.78
N ILE A 174 22.05 -18.34 -7.75
CA ILE A 174 20.66 -18.78 -7.51
C ILE A 174 20.62 -20.02 -6.61
N GLY A 175 21.51 -21.00 -6.81
CA GLY A 175 21.58 -22.21 -6.01
C GLY A 175 21.96 -21.95 -4.56
N GLU A 176 23.00 -21.14 -4.35
CA GLU A 176 23.43 -20.71 -3.02
C GLU A 176 22.32 -19.89 -2.32
N ALA A 177 21.75 -18.93 -3.03
CA ALA A 177 20.70 -18.06 -2.50
C ALA A 177 19.48 -18.85 -2.04
N ARG A 178 19.01 -19.83 -2.83
CA ARG A 178 17.91 -20.73 -2.44
C ARG A 178 18.24 -21.56 -1.22
N ASN A 179 19.43 -22.11 -1.14
CA ASN A 179 19.84 -22.90 0.02
C ASN A 179 19.94 -22.06 1.29
N ARG A 180 20.51 -20.85 1.22
CA ARG A 180 20.59 -19.92 2.36
C ARG A 180 19.19 -19.43 2.75
N TYR A 181 18.35 -19.10 1.78
CA TYR A 181 16.98 -18.70 2.01
C TYR A 181 16.19 -19.83 2.70
N LEU A 182 16.32 -21.09 2.24
CA LEU A 182 15.64 -22.23 2.85
C LEU A 182 16.03 -22.39 4.32
N ARG A 183 17.34 -22.40 4.63
CA ARG A 183 17.84 -22.46 6.00
C ARG A 183 17.32 -21.31 6.87
N TYR A 184 17.22 -20.12 6.29
CA TYR A 184 16.68 -18.96 6.97
C TYR A 184 15.18 -19.13 7.28
N VAL A 185 14.39 -19.72 6.37
CA VAL A 185 12.98 -20.05 6.63
C VAL A 185 12.87 -21.12 7.71
N GLU A 186 13.66 -22.19 7.62
CA GLU A 186 13.69 -23.27 8.61
C GLU A 186 14.00 -22.77 10.02
N SER A 187 14.97 -21.87 10.17
CA SER A 187 15.30 -21.25 11.46
C SER A 187 14.16 -20.41 12.06
N GLY A 188 13.15 -20.08 11.26
CA GLY A 188 11.94 -19.39 11.70
C GLY A 188 10.82 -20.26 12.24
N LEU A 189 10.94 -21.59 12.13
CA LEU A 189 9.92 -22.55 12.57
C LEU A 189 9.70 -22.48 14.08
N GLU A 190 10.79 -22.42 14.85
CA GLU A 190 10.77 -22.38 16.31
C GLU A 190 10.35 -21.03 16.88
N GLN A 191 10.33 -19.97 16.07
CA GLN A 191 10.03 -18.61 16.56
C GLN A 191 8.55 -18.37 16.90
N GLY A 192 7.66 -19.32 16.58
CA GLY A 192 6.25 -19.23 16.89
C GLY A 192 5.53 -18.06 16.24
N ARG A 193 4.51 -17.54 16.92
CA ARG A 193 3.78 -16.34 16.48
C ARG A 193 4.60 -15.09 16.75
N ARG A 194 4.65 -14.20 15.76
CA ARG A 194 5.37 -12.91 15.79
C ARG A 194 4.35 -11.75 15.72
N PRO A 195 3.64 -11.47 16.83
CA PRO A 195 2.63 -10.40 16.86
C PRO A 195 3.22 -9.01 16.56
N GLU A 196 4.51 -8.82 16.83
CA GLU A 196 5.24 -7.60 16.51
C GLU A 196 5.32 -7.29 15.01
N LEU A 197 5.19 -8.27 14.14
CA LEU A 197 5.17 -8.08 12.69
C LEU A 197 3.78 -7.80 12.11
N VAL A 198 2.72 -7.90 12.91
CA VAL A 198 1.33 -7.75 12.45
C VAL A 198 0.45 -6.86 13.33
N GLY A 199 0.93 -6.39 14.46
CA GLY A 199 0.15 -5.58 15.40
C GLY A 199 0.98 -5.01 16.55
N GLY A 200 0.46 -3.97 17.22
CA GLY A 200 0.95 -3.56 18.53
C GLY A 200 1.99 -2.43 18.61
N GLY A 201 1.72 -1.25 18.04
CA GLY A 201 2.40 0.03 18.36
C GLY A 201 3.88 -0.03 18.78
N LEU A 202 4.14 0.29 20.01
CA LEU A 202 5.47 0.35 20.62
C LEU A 202 6.26 -0.98 20.51
N ILE A 203 5.57 -2.12 20.58
CA ILE A 203 6.19 -3.46 20.49
C ILE A 203 6.83 -3.68 19.12
N ARG A 204 6.19 -3.19 18.06
CA ARG A 204 6.71 -3.30 16.70
C ARG A 204 7.90 -2.39 16.45
N SER A 205 7.76 -1.13 16.84
CA SER A 205 8.79 -0.11 16.66
C SER A 205 10.09 -0.44 17.40
N LEU A 206 10.01 -1.26 18.43
CA LEU A 206 11.16 -1.65 19.26
C LEU A 206 11.67 -3.08 18.99
N GLY A 207 11.07 -3.82 18.06
CA GLY A 207 11.52 -5.19 17.76
C GLY A 207 11.09 -6.25 18.79
N GLY A 208 10.06 -5.97 19.62
CA GLY A 208 9.45 -6.95 20.50
C GLY A 208 9.41 -6.58 21.99
N TRP A 209 8.75 -7.43 22.79
CA TRP A 209 8.52 -7.20 24.23
C TRP A 209 9.79 -7.02 25.07
N ARG A 210 10.88 -7.69 24.71
CA ARG A 210 12.17 -7.54 25.43
C ARG A 210 12.73 -6.13 25.28
N ALA A 211 12.71 -5.60 24.07
CA ALA A 211 13.16 -4.23 23.79
C ALA A 211 12.28 -3.19 24.48
N VAL A 212 10.94 -3.37 24.47
CA VAL A 212 10.01 -2.50 25.19
C VAL A 212 10.29 -2.48 26.69
N LYS A 213 10.55 -3.64 27.30
CA LYS A 213 10.90 -3.72 28.73
C LYS A 213 12.22 -3.00 29.05
N ASN A 214 13.22 -3.14 28.18
CA ASN A 214 14.51 -2.47 28.36
C ASN A 214 14.40 -0.95 28.20
N ALA A 215 13.68 -0.48 27.17
CA ALA A 215 13.42 0.94 26.93
C ALA A 215 12.66 1.60 28.10
N ARG A 216 11.67 0.91 28.67
CA ARG A 216 10.94 1.40 29.87
C ARG A 216 11.85 1.56 31.09
N ARG A 217 12.88 0.71 31.25
CA ARG A 217 13.87 0.84 32.32
C ARG A 217 14.83 2.00 32.10
N GLY A 218 15.13 2.35 30.83
CA GLY A 218 16.02 3.45 30.47
C GLY A 218 15.40 4.85 30.46
N ARG A 219 14.10 5.01 30.80
CA ARG A 219 13.34 6.29 30.73
C ARG A 219 13.33 6.98 29.35
N GLU A 220 13.65 6.27 28.28
CA GLU A 220 13.59 6.82 26.94
C GLU A 220 12.13 6.98 26.48
N ARG A 221 11.74 8.20 26.08
CA ARG A 221 10.45 8.48 25.45
C ARG A 221 10.55 8.04 23.98
N MET A 222 10.10 6.82 23.69
CA MET A 222 10.06 6.29 22.34
C MET A 222 8.68 6.48 21.72
N LYS A 223 8.62 6.97 20.48
CA LYS A 223 7.39 7.06 19.68
C LYS A 223 7.21 5.79 18.87
N GLY A 224 6.01 5.19 18.95
CA GLY A 224 5.62 4.04 18.15
C GLY A 224 4.20 4.22 17.62
N ASP A 225 3.97 3.82 16.37
CA ASP A 225 2.66 3.81 15.73
C ASP A 225 2.27 2.37 15.33
N HIS A 226 1.02 1.99 15.55
CA HIS A 226 0.54 0.64 15.25
C HIS A 226 0.46 0.33 13.74
N ARG A 227 0.60 1.34 12.90
CA ARG A 227 0.58 1.28 11.43
C ARG A 227 1.98 1.27 10.82
N ILE A 228 3.02 1.54 11.62
CA ILE A 228 4.40 1.66 11.15
C ILE A 228 5.27 0.62 11.86
N LEU A 229 6.05 -0.12 11.09
CA LEU A 229 7.03 -1.10 11.56
C LEU A 229 8.44 -0.58 11.22
N GLY A 230 9.12 -0.02 12.20
CA GLY A 230 10.43 0.58 12.05
C GLY A 230 11.02 0.96 13.39
N ASP A 231 12.25 1.47 13.39
CA ASP A 231 12.84 2.10 14.55
C ASP A 231 12.20 3.48 14.82
N SER A 232 12.57 4.11 15.94
CA SER A 232 11.98 5.38 16.34
C SER A 232 12.29 6.52 15.35
N ALA A 233 13.44 6.48 14.67
CA ALA A 233 13.81 7.49 13.67
C ALA A 233 12.90 7.35 12.44
N PHE A 234 12.74 6.15 11.90
CA PHE A 234 11.83 5.86 10.79
C PHE A 234 10.36 6.21 11.11
N VAL A 235 9.89 5.87 12.33
CA VAL A 235 8.53 6.24 12.75
C VAL A 235 8.36 7.77 12.78
N MET A 236 9.38 8.48 13.27
CA MET A 236 9.34 9.95 13.28
C MET A 236 9.36 10.53 11.88
N GLU A 237 10.22 10.02 10.99
CA GLU A 237 10.28 10.43 9.59
C GLU A 237 8.92 10.28 8.90
N VAL A 238 8.32 9.09 8.96
CA VAL A 238 7.00 8.81 8.38
C VAL A 238 5.90 9.70 8.97
N LEU A 239 5.91 9.92 10.29
CA LEU A 239 4.93 10.79 10.96
C LEU A 239 5.16 12.27 10.63
N THR A 240 6.41 12.70 10.49
CA THR A 240 6.77 14.08 10.12
C THR A 240 6.34 14.37 8.69
N GLU A 241 6.68 13.51 7.72
CA GLU A 241 6.22 13.66 6.33
C GLU A 241 4.69 13.71 6.22
N THR A 242 4.00 12.92 7.05
CA THR A 242 2.53 12.93 7.12
C THR A 242 2.06 14.23 7.79
N GLY A 243 2.72 14.66 8.86
CA GLY A 243 2.42 15.87 9.62
C GLY A 243 2.63 17.11 8.79
N GLU A 244 3.75 17.24 8.07
CA GLU A 244 4.04 18.39 7.20
C GLU A 244 2.96 18.61 6.13
N LYS A 245 2.44 17.51 5.54
CA LYS A 245 1.30 17.61 4.61
C LYS A 245 0.03 18.10 5.30
N PHE A 246 -0.21 17.68 6.55
CA PHE A 246 -1.33 18.16 7.35
C PHE A 246 -1.16 19.61 7.77
N ASP A 247 0.03 19.96 8.26
CA ASP A 247 0.33 21.32 8.70
C ASP A 247 0.20 22.30 7.52
N ARG A 248 0.69 21.91 6.34
CA ARG A 248 0.54 22.69 5.11
C ARG A 248 -0.94 22.85 4.70
N PHE A 249 -1.72 21.77 4.76
CA PHE A 249 -3.16 21.81 4.50
C PHE A 249 -3.89 22.79 5.45
N TYR A 250 -3.63 22.67 6.76
CA TYR A 250 -4.23 23.55 7.76
C TYR A 250 -3.73 24.99 7.63
N GLU A 251 -2.47 25.20 7.31
CA GLU A 251 -1.89 26.51 7.05
C GLU A 251 -2.57 27.18 5.85
N LEU A 252 -2.69 26.48 4.73
CA LEU A 252 -3.37 27.01 3.54
C LEU A 252 -4.82 27.34 3.83
N LYS A 253 -5.52 26.44 4.52
CA LYS A 253 -6.92 26.67 4.92
C LYS A 253 -7.06 27.85 5.88
N SER A 254 -6.15 28.02 6.84
CA SER A 254 -6.14 29.16 7.76
C SER A 254 -5.84 30.49 7.07
N LYS A 255 -5.07 30.46 5.98
CA LYS A 255 -4.79 31.60 5.10
C LYS A 255 -5.91 31.89 4.10
N GLY A 256 -7.01 31.14 4.15
CA GLY A 256 -8.18 31.33 3.29
C GLY A 256 -8.06 30.72 1.90
N TYR A 257 -7.08 29.83 1.68
CA TYR A 257 -6.98 29.11 0.40
C TYR A 257 -8.13 28.10 0.26
N ASP A 258 -8.89 28.25 -0.82
CA ASP A 258 -10.03 27.41 -1.22
C ASP A 258 -10.00 27.13 -2.72
N LEU A 259 -11.07 26.56 -3.26
CA LEU A 259 -11.15 26.28 -4.70
C LEU A 259 -11.18 27.54 -5.55
N ASP A 260 -11.76 28.64 -5.03
CA ASP A 260 -11.84 29.90 -5.74
C ASP A 260 -10.43 30.52 -5.87
N THR A 261 -9.63 30.41 -4.83
CA THR A 261 -8.21 30.84 -4.86
C THR A 261 -7.40 30.04 -5.88
N VAL A 262 -7.60 28.71 -5.92
CA VAL A 262 -6.96 27.83 -6.92
C VAL A 262 -7.41 28.20 -8.33
N GLU A 263 -8.69 28.46 -8.52
CA GLU A 263 -9.26 28.88 -9.80
C GLU A 263 -8.63 30.16 -10.31
N GLN A 264 -8.64 31.22 -9.50
CA GLN A 264 -8.05 32.51 -9.85
C GLN A 264 -6.58 32.38 -10.25
N LYS A 265 -5.80 31.61 -9.47
CA LYS A 265 -4.38 31.42 -9.77
C LYS A 265 -4.17 30.63 -11.06
N VAL A 266 -4.94 29.57 -11.30
CA VAL A 266 -4.86 28.80 -12.54
C VAL A 266 -5.28 29.64 -13.73
N CYS A 267 -6.36 30.43 -13.62
CA CYS A 267 -6.78 31.36 -14.66
C CYS A 267 -5.66 32.34 -15.03
N ALA A 268 -5.01 32.91 -14.02
CA ALA A 268 -3.89 33.84 -14.24
C ALA A 268 -2.69 33.18 -14.92
N LEU A 269 -2.34 31.95 -14.54
CA LEU A 269 -1.19 31.22 -15.10
C LEU A 269 -1.39 30.78 -16.55
N PHE A 270 -2.62 30.42 -16.93
CA PHE A 270 -2.92 29.88 -18.26
C PHE A 270 -3.61 30.89 -19.19
N GLY A 271 -3.99 32.08 -18.69
CA GLY A 271 -4.74 33.07 -19.48
C GLY A 271 -6.11 32.55 -19.91
N VAL A 272 -6.81 31.81 -19.05
CA VAL A 272 -8.14 31.23 -19.33
C VAL A 272 -9.19 31.83 -18.38
N GLU A 273 -10.44 31.91 -18.84
CA GLU A 273 -11.56 32.32 -18.00
C GLU A 273 -11.99 31.15 -17.07
N PRO A 274 -12.58 31.46 -15.90
CA PRO A 274 -13.04 30.44 -14.94
C PRO A 274 -13.89 29.34 -15.57
N ASP A 275 -14.90 29.70 -16.39
CA ASP A 275 -15.79 28.75 -17.06
C ASP A 275 -15.04 27.79 -17.99
N GLU A 276 -13.89 28.18 -18.50
CA GLU A 276 -13.07 27.37 -19.39
C GLU A 276 -12.38 26.21 -18.66
N ILE A 277 -12.04 26.38 -17.38
CA ILE A 277 -11.50 25.31 -16.53
C ILE A 277 -12.52 24.19 -16.37
N TYR A 278 -13.79 24.54 -16.15
CA TYR A 278 -14.88 23.58 -15.94
C TYR A 278 -15.42 22.99 -17.24
N SER A 279 -15.08 23.60 -18.39
CA SER A 279 -15.52 23.10 -19.68
C SER A 279 -14.98 21.69 -19.97
N LYS A 280 -15.77 20.85 -20.65
CA LYS A 280 -15.35 19.52 -21.12
C LYS A 280 -14.42 19.58 -22.34
N SER A 281 -13.87 20.74 -22.66
CA SER A 281 -12.99 20.95 -23.79
C SER A 281 -11.72 20.08 -23.70
N ARG A 282 -11.30 19.56 -24.85
CA ARG A 282 -10.03 18.82 -25.03
C ARG A 282 -8.89 19.71 -25.51
N GLN A 283 -9.13 21.01 -25.65
CA GLN A 283 -8.10 21.98 -26.00
C GLN A 283 -6.95 21.90 -24.99
N LYS A 284 -5.71 21.89 -25.47
CA LYS A 284 -4.52 21.60 -24.65
C LYS A 284 -4.44 22.53 -23.43
N THR A 285 -4.51 23.84 -23.63
CA THR A 285 -4.41 24.84 -22.55
C THR A 285 -5.48 24.63 -21.46
N ARG A 286 -6.75 24.43 -21.85
CA ARG A 286 -7.86 24.19 -20.91
C ARG A 286 -7.72 22.88 -20.16
N ALA A 287 -7.23 21.82 -20.84
CA ALA A 287 -6.99 20.53 -20.22
C ALA A 287 -5.80 20.59 -19.24
N GLU A 288 -4.79 21.38 -19.52
CA GLU A 288 -3.64 21.63 -18.63
C GLU A 288 -4.04 22.47 -17.42
N ALA A 289 -4.78 23.57 -17.62
CA ALA A 289 -5.34 24.39 -16.56
C ALA A 289 -6.20 23.54 -15.59
N ARG A 290 -7.15 22.78 -16.11
CA ARG A 290 -7.95 21.84 -15.30
C ARG A 290 -7.08 20.79 -14.61
N GLY A 291 -6.00 20.36 -15.24
CA GLY A 291 -5.01 19.45 -14.65
C GLY A 291 -4.37 20.04 -13.41
N LEU A 292 -3.83 21.25 -13.51
CA LEU A 292 -3.17 21.95 -12.41
C LEU A 292 -4.16 22.28 -11.28
N PHE A 293 -5.37 22.72 -11.62
CA PHE A 293 -6.45 22.91 -10.66
C PHE A 293 -6.73 21.64 -9.85
N CYS A 294 -6.97 20.52 -10.54
CA CYS A 294 -7.25 19.24 -9.87
C CYS A 294 -6.06 18.80 -9.00
N TYR A 295 -4.84 19.02 -9.44
CA TYR A 295 -3.64 18.68 -8.68
C TYR A 295 -3.57 19.46 -7.37
N TRP A 296 -3.66 20.79 -7.40
CA TRP A 296 -3.62 21.62 -6.20
C TRP A 296 -4.83 21.36 -5.28
N ALA A 297 -6.03 21.24 -5.83
CA ALA A 297 -7.22 20.93 -5.04
C ALA A 297 -7.10 19.60 -4.26
N VAL A 298 -6.49 18.57 -4.88
CA VAL A 298 -6.32 17.26 -4.22
C VAL A 298 -5.11 17.24 -3.30
N MET A 299 -3.96 17.73 -3.77
CA MET A 299 -2.68 17.53 -3.07
C MET A 299 -2.42 18.60 -2.01
N GLU A 300 -2.89 19.82 -2.21
CA GLU A 300 -2.64 20.95 -1.31
C GLU A 300 -3.86 21.23 -0.41
N LEU A 301 -5.08 21.14 -0.97
CA LEU A 301 -6.31 21.48 -0.24
C LEU A 301 -7.12 20.26 0.21
N GLY A 302 -6.68 19.03 -0.09
CA GLY A 302 -7.26 17.78 0.43
C GLY A 302 -8.63 17.40 -0.10
N TYR A 303 -9.10 17.99 -1.22
CA TYR A 303 -10.37 17.60 -1.83
C TYR A 303 -10.33 16.17 -2.37
N SER A 304 -11.42 15.44 -2.21
CA SER A 304 -11.50 14.07 -2.74
C SER A 304 -11.69 14.07 -4.26
N LEU A 305 -11.21 13.00 -4.93
CA LEU A 305 -11.48 12.80 -6.35
C LEU A 305 -12.97 12.75 -6.65
N ALA A 306 -13.80 12.31 -5.70
CA ALA A 306 -15.25 12.22 -5.84
C ALA A 306 -15.88 13.62 -5.82
N ASP A 307 -15.39 14.54 -5.00
CA ASP A 307 -15.87 15.92 -4.94
C ASP A 307 -15.57 16.65 -6.25
N LEU A 308 -14.34 16.53 -6.73
CA LEU A 308 -13.94 17.12 -8.01
C LEU A 308 -14.64 16.46 -9.21
N ALA A 309 -14.92 15.15 -9.15
CA ALA A 309 -15.67 14.47 -10.18
C ALA A 309 -17.10 15.05 -10.29
N ARG A 310 -17.74 15.37 -9.17
CA ARG A 310 -19.03 16.07 -9.14
C ARG A 310 -18.93 17.49 -9.69
N LEU A 311 -17.90 18.24 -9.25
CA LEU A 311 -17.68 19.62 -9.68
C LEU A 311 -17.49 19.74 -11.20
N PHE A 312 -16.65 18.87 -11.77
CA PHE A 312 -16.34 18.88 -13.21
C PHE A 312 -17.30 18.07 -14.09
N GLY A 313 -18.30 17.38 -13.52
CA GLY A 313 -19.15 16.45 -14.24
C GLY A 313 -18.35 15.34 -14.95
N MET A 314 -17.26 14.87 -14.32
CA MET A 314 -16.34 13.87 -14.81
C MET A 314 -16.43 12.59 -13.99
N THR A 315 -15.83 11.49 -14.50
CA THR A 315 -15.61 10.30 -13.68
C THR A 315 -14.44 10.49 -12.73
N GLY A 316 -14.44 9.82 -11.56
CA GLY A 316 -13.29 9.84 -10.64
C GLY A 316 -11.97 9.41 -11.28
N GLN A 317 -12.04 8.50 -12.28
CA GLN A 317 -10.87 8.12 -13.08
C GLN A 317 -10.39 9.27 -13.97
N GLY A 318 -11.33 10.03 -14.57
CA GLY A 318 -11.02 11.20 -15.37
C GLY A 318 -10.32 12.29 -14.55
N VAL A 319 -10.80 12.54 -13.32
CA VAL A 319 -10.15 13.46 -12.38
C VAL A 319 -8.76 12.95 -11.99
N GLY A 320 -8.59 11.64 -11.75
CA GLY A 320 -7.29 11.05 -11.46
C GLY A 320 -6.27 11.26 -12.59
N TYR A 321 -6.70 11.21 -13.86
CA TYR A 321 -5.83 11.58 -15.00
C TYR A 321 -5.51 13.07 -15.03
N ALA A 322 -6.47 13.94 -14.68
CA ALA A 322 -6.26 15.38 -14.59
C ALA A 322 -5.22 15.71 -13.50
N VAL A 323 -5.33 15.11 -12.31
CA VAL A 323 -4.36 15.28 -11.21
C VAL A 323 -2.93 14.90 -11.65
N ARG A 324 -2.73 13.75 -12.29
CA ARG A 324 -1.39 13.35 -12.78
C ARG A 324 -0.84 14.31 -13.83
N ARG A 325 -1.69 14.83 -14.70
CA ARG A 325 -1.29 15.86 -15.67
C ARG A 325 -0.85 17.13 -14.96
N GLY A 326 -1.62 17.59 -13.97
CA GLY A 326 -1.30 18.76 -13.16
C GLY A 326 -0.02 18.61 -12.37
N GLU A 327 0.24 17.44 -11.79
CA GLU A 327 1.50 17.14 -11.11
C GLU A 327 2.72 17.31 -12.03
N ARG A 328 2.62 16.78 -13.25
CA ARG A 328 3.69 16.93 -14.24
C ARG A 328 3.92 18.40 -14.60
N ILE A 329 2.85 19.16 -14.84
CA ILE A 329 2.91 20.60 -15.16
C ILE A 329 3.51 21.39 -14.00
N ALA A 330 3.06 21.15 -12.77
CA ALA A 330 3.60 21.81 -11.60
C ALA A 330 5.11 21.60 -11.46
N LYS A 331 5.58 20.36 -11.70
CA LYS A 331 7.02 20.03 -11.67
C LYS A 331 7.81 20.65 -12.82
N GLU A 332 7.27 20.59 -14.05
CA GLU A 332 7.93 21.06 -15.26
C GLU A 332 8.13 22.59 -15.24
N PHE A 333 7.14 23.33 -14.76
CA PHE A 333 7.16 24.78 -14.73
C PHE A 333 7.43 25.38 -13.33
N SER A 334 7.70 24.52 -12.33
CA SER A 334 7.90 24.91 -10.94
C SER A 334 6.74 25.75 -10.36
N TYR A 335 5.50 25.43 -10.75
CA TYR A 335 4.32 26.14 -10.24
C TYR A 335 3.95 25.67 -8.84
N GLY A 336 3.98 26.58 -7.86
CA GLY A 336 3.50 26.39 -6.50
C GLY A 336 2.17 27.08 -6.25
N LEU A 337 1.33 26.57 -5.35
CA LEU A 337 0.06 27.22 -4.99
C LEU A 337 0.29 28.52 -4.21
N THR A 338 1.40 28.64 -3.52
CA THR A 338 1.74 29.78 -2.62
C THR A 338 2.75 30.76 -3.20
N ASP A 339 3.28 30.51 -4.40
CA ASP A 339 4.31 31.37 -5.03
C ASP A 339 3.73 32.65 -5.65
#